data_80565320be03ec3535d69913850df05d
#
_entry.id   80565320be03ec3535d69913850df05d
#
_cell.length_a   1.000
_cell.length_b   1.000
_cell.length_c   1.000
_cell.angle_alpha   90.00
_cell.angle_beta   90.00
_cell.angle_gamma   90.00
#
_symmetry.space_group_name_H-M   'P 1'
#
loop_
_entity.id
_entity.type
_entity.pdbx_description
1 polymer ?
#
loop_
_entity_poly.entity_id
_entity_poly.type
_entity_poly.pdbx_seq_one_letter_code
_entity_poly.pdbx_strand_id
1 'polypeptide(L)'
;MKNFLIFSLFIFNFLNAQKIERVDPPNWWVGMQMSKLQIMMYGDNLASLDPKIDSEGVKLIAVDRVENKNYIFLTLQISKTATPKNVDIDFYKGKKVRMKHEYPLLARNESASNIQGFSPKDVMYLITPDRFVNGDTENDELISMKEKLGSGNFDRHGGDLQGIINHLDYIHDLGFTAIWLNPALENNMEEASYHGYSTTDYYKIDPRYGSNEKFRELTNKAGEKGIKIIMDVIPNHCGSEHWFFIDPPMKNWFNNQDNYTNTTHIRQSIQDIHASEFDKRGHSDGWFVETMPDLNQKNPLVSKYLI
;
A
#
# COMPACT_ATOMS: atom_id res chain seq x y z
N MET A 1 36.08 -34.95 -49.98
CA MET A 1 35.99 -34.90 -48.52
C MET A 1 35.14 -33.72 -48.18
N LYS A 2 33.88 -33.94 -47.73
CA LYS A 2 32.96 -32.88 -47.35
C LYS A 2 32.99 -32.79 -45.83
N ASN A 3 33.51 -31.66 -45.29
CA ASN A 3 33.48 -31.38 -43.85
C ASN A 3 32.10 -30.92 -43.46
N PHE A 4 31.40 -31.72 -42.63
CA PHE A 4 30.14 -31.35 -41.97
C PHE A 4 30.47 -30.61 -40.66
N LEU A 5 30.24 -29.31 -40.64
CA LEU A 5 30.32 -28.51 -39.42
C LEU A 5 29.02 -28.71 -38.64
N ILE A 6 29.11 -29.41 -37.48
CA ILE A 6 28.00 -29.54 -36.56
C ILE A 6 27.95 -28.27 -35.71
N PHE A 7 26.99 -27.40 -35.97
CA PHE A 7 26.70 -26.21 -35.11
C PHE A 7 25.87 -26.68 -33.93
N SER A 8 26.50 -26.85 -32.77
CA SER A 8 25.80 -27.17 -31.53
C SER A 8 25.13 -25.91 -31.00
N LEU A 9 23.83 -25.81 -31.12
CA LEU A 9 23.03 -24.72 -30.56
C LEU A 9 22.90 -24.93 -29.05
N PHE A 10 23.74 -24.23 -28.26
CA PHE A 10 23.55 -24.14 -26.82
C PHE A 10 22.33 -23.26 -26.54
N ILE A 11 21.17 -23.88 -26.27
CA ILE A 11 20.02 -23.19 -25.71
C ILE A 11 20.33 -22.90 -24.25
N PHE A 12 20.78 -21.68 -23.96
CA PHE A 12 20.82 -21.15 -22.59
C PHE A 12 19.37 -20.97 -22.12
N ASN A 13 18.85 -21.98 -21.41
CA ASN A 13 17.69 -21.76 -20.58
C ASN A 13 18.11 -20.82 -19.44
N PHE A 14 17.78 -19.54 -19.57
CA PHE A 14 17.75 -18.63 -18.41
C PHE A 14 16.66 -19.15 -17.49
N LEU A 15 17.04 -20.00 -16.54
CA LEU A 15 16.22 -20.30 -15.38
C LEU A 15 16.12 -18.97 -14.59
N ASN A 16 15.08 -18.21 -14.84
CA ASN A 16 14.70 -17.13 -13.95
C ASN A 16 14.52 -17.75 -12.57
N ALA A 17 15.43 -17.43 -11.65
CA ALA A 17 15.27 -17.84 -10.26
C ALA A 17 14.00 -17.19 -9.73
N GLN A 18 13.08 -17.99 -9.17
CA GLN A 18 11.90 -17.46 -8.49
C GLN A 18 12.32 -16.37 -7.51
N LYS A 19 11.63 -15.23 -7.53
CA LYS A 19 11.95 -14.05 -6.73
C LYS A 19 10.70 -13.56 -6.02
N ILE A 20 10.85 -13.16 -4.77
CA ILE A 20 9.85 -12.36 -4.08
C ILE A 20 10.02 -10.92 -4.53
N GLU A 21 8.95 -10.36 -5.06
CA GLU A 21 8.92 -8.99 -5.57
C GLU A 21 8.32 -8.03 -4.56
N ARG A 22 7.33 -8.52 -3.77
CA ARG A 22 6.63 -7.72 -2.75
C ARG A 22 6.32 -8.56 -1.53
N VAL A 23 6.33 -7.87 -0.38
CA VAL A 23 5.92 -8.39 0.93
C VAL A 23 5.16 -7.30 1.65
N ASP A 24 3.87 -7.54 1.92
CA ASP A 24 2.99 -6.57 2.57
C ASP A 24 2.31 -7.18 3.82
N PRO A 25 2.43 -6.55 4.99
CA PRO A 25 3.30 -5.41 5.28
C PRO A 25 4.78 -5.76 5.19
N PRO A 26 5.68 -4.79 4.86
CA PRO A 26 7.11 -5.06 4.67
C PRO A 26 7.87 -5.37 5.96
N ASN A 27 7.29 -5.04 7.10
CA ASN A 27 7.76 -5.34 8.45
C ASN A 27 6.61 -5.33 9.46
N TRP A 28 6.85 -5.80 10.67
CA TRP A 28 5.92 -5.69 11.78
C TRP A 28 6.64 -5.38 13.09
N TRP A 29 5.89 -5.26 14.19
CA TRP A 29 6.44 -4.92 15.51
C TRP A 29 6.08 -5.97 16.55
N VAL A 30 7.00 -6.21 17.50
CA VAL A 30 6.70 -6.99 18.70
C VAL A 30 5.74 -6.23 19.62
N GLY A 31 5.02 -6.96 20.47
CA GLY A 31 4.16 -6.35 21.50
C GLY A 31 2.90 -5.66 20.97
N MET A 32 2.49 -5.93 19.72
CA MET A 32 1.20 -5.47 19.19
C MET A 32 0.05 -6.21 19.88
N GLN A 33 -1.11 -5.53 20.02
CA GLN A 33 -2.30 -6.16 20.62
C GLN A 33 -2.81 -7.33 19.78
N MET A 34 -2.83 -7.17 18.45
CA MET A 34 -3.11 -8.25 17.53
C MET A 34 -1.89 -9.16 17.42
N SER A 35 -2.03 -10.37 17.97
CA SER A 35 -0.97 -11.40 17.93
C SER A 35 -0.91 -12.17 16.62
N LYS A 36 -1.92 -12.04 15.76
CA LYS A 36 -1.97 -12.66 14.43
C LYS A 36 -1.69 -11.62 13.35
N LEU A 37 -0.72 -11.92 12.51
CA LEU A 37 -0.32 -11.07 11.38
C LEU A 37 -0.54 -11.84 10.09
N GLN A 38 -1.26 -11.27 9.12
CA GLN A 38 -1.27 -11.74 7.75
C GLN A 38 -0.16 -11.03 6.97
N ILE A 39 0.69 -11.79 6.29
CA ILE A 39 1.67 -11.29 5.34
C ILE A 39 1.25 -11.77 3.96
N MET A 40 1.06 -10.86 3.03
CA MET A 40 0.90 -11.17 1.62
C MET A 40 2.26 -11.11 0.95
N MET A 41 2.59 -12.12 0.17
CA MET A 41 3.83 -12.19 -0.60
C MET A 41 3.50 -12.42 -2.06
N TYR A 42 4.16 -11.68 -2.94
CA TYR A 42 3.98 -11.73 -4.38
C TYR A 42 5.30 -11.99 -5.09
N GLY A 43 5.28 -12.83 -6.09
CA GLY A 43 6.41 -13.18 -6.94
C GLY A 43 6.09 -14.36 -7.86
N ASP A 44 6.88 -14.55 -8.92
CA ASP A 44 6.60 -15.55 -9.94
C ASP A 44 6.37 -16.96 -9.37
N ASN A 45 5.14 -17.47 -9.56
CA ASN A 45 4.70 -18.81 -9.16
C ASN A 45 5.04 -19.16 -7.68
N LEU A 46 5.01 -18.15 -6.80
CA LEU A 46 5.41 -18.27 -5.40
C LEU A 46 4.57 -19.31 -4.63
N ALA A 47 3.27 -19.43 -4.95
CA ALA A 47 2.38 -20.40 -4.33
C ALA A 47 2.75 -21.88 -4.61
N SER A 48 3.67 -22.15 -5.53
CA SER A 48 4.19 -23.50 -5.77
C SER A 48 5.21 -23.98 -4.72
N LEU A 49 5.63 -23.09 -3.83
CA LEU A 49 6.60 -23.38 -2.78
C LEU A 49 5.90 -23.54 -1.42
N ASP A 50 6.56 -24.27 -0.52
CA ASP A 50 6.09 -24.52 0.85
C ASP A 50 6.90 -23.67 1.84
N PRO A 51 6.30 -22.61 2.42
CA PRO A 51 6.98 -21.77 3.39
C PRO A 51 7.10 -22.50 4.74
N LYS A 52 8.23 -22.30 5.40
CA LYS A 52 8.47 -22.75 6.79
C LYS A 52 9.15 -21.64 7.57
N ILE A 53 8.82 -21.57 8.84
CA ILE A 53 9.40 -20.64 9.80
C ILE A 53 9.87 -21.47 11.00
N ASP A 54 11.13 -21.34 11.34
CA ASP A 54 11.71 -21.86 12.57
C ASP A 54 12.32 -20.68 13.34
N SER A 55 11.49 -20.02 14.13
CA SER A 55 11.89 -18.83 14.86
C SER A 55 11.18 -18.77 16.21
N GLU A 56 11.96 -18.63 17.27
CA GLU A 56 11.42 -18.50 18.62
C GLU A 56 10.45 -17.32 18.72
N GLY A 57 9.29 -17.54 19.29
CA GLY A 57 8.26 -16.53 19.48
C GLY A 57 7.42 -16.23 18.24
N VAL A 58 7.68 -16.84 17.09
CA VAL A 58 6.89 -16.68 15.86
C VAL A 58 6.53 -18.04 15.28
N LYS A 59 5.24 -18.27 15.00
CA LYS A 59 4.75 -19.51 14.40
C LYS A 59 3.97 -19.22 13.13
N LEU A 60 4.23 -19.96 12.06
CA LEU A 60 3.38 -20.01 10.88
C LEU A 60 2.15 -20.88 11.22
N ILE A 61 0.96 -20.29 11.25
CA ILE A 61 -0.28 -20.98 11.63
C ILE A 61 -1.22 -21.26 10.46
N ALA A 62 -1.10 -20.51 9.36
CA ALA A 62 -1.83 -20.78 8.12
C ALA A 62 -1.03 -20.32 6.90
N VAL A 63 -1.30 -20.98 5.78
CA VAL A 63 -0.78 -20.65 4.45
C VAL A 63 -1.96 -20.70 3.49
N ASP A 64 -2.43 -19.54 3.04
CA ASP A 64 -3.53 -19.44 2.09
C ASP A 64 -2.96 -19.29 0.69
N ARG A 65 -3.32 -20.22 -0.20
CA ARG A 65 -2.99 -20.21 -1.62
C ARG A 65 -4.25 -19.86 -2.40
N VAL A 66 -4.13 -18.84 -3.22
CA VAL A 66 -5.25 -18.28 -3.97
C VAL A 66 -5.22 -18.75 -5.44
N GLU A 67 -6.17 -18.28 -6.25
CA GLU A 67 -6.28 -18.67 -7.67
C GLU A 67 -5.01 -18.31 -8.45
N ASN A 68 -4.49 -17.10 -8.22
CA ASN A 68 -3.27 -16.63 -8.85
C ASN A 68 -2.03 -17.21 -8.12
N LYS A 69 -1.23 -17.96 -8.83
CA LYS A 69 -0.05 -18.64 -8.28
C LYS A 69 1.11 -17.73 -7.89
N ASN A 70 1.04 -16.46 -8.30
CA ASN A 70 2.04 -15.46 -7.93
C ASN A 70 1.87 -15.02 -6.47
N TYR A 71 0.72 -15.27 -5.83
CA TYR A 71 0.42 -14.85 -4.47
C TYR A 71 0.44 -16.01 -3.49
N ILE A 72 0.94 -15.71 -2.29
CA ILE A 72 0.81 -16.56 -1.10
C ILE A 72 0.56 -15.67 0.12
N PHE A 73 -0.38 -16.08 0.98
CA PHE A 73 -0.67 -15.37 2.22
C PHE A 73 -0.23 -16.24 3.40
N LEU A 74 0.57 -15.67 4.28
CA LEU A 74 1.07 -16.32 5.48
C LEU A 74 0.39 -15.71 6.71
N THR A 75 -0.20 -16.52 7.55
CA THR A 75 -0.68 -16.04 8.86
C THR A 75 0.30 -16.47 9.94
N LEU A 76 0.92 -15.47 10.56
CA LEU A 76 1.85 -15.66 11.66
C LEU A 76 1.15 -15.44 13.00
N GLN A 77 1.50 -16.27 13.98
CA GLN A 77 1.21 -16.02 15.39
C GLN A 77 2.48 -15.50 16.05
N ILE A 78 2.45 -14.25 16.52
CA ILE A 78 3.56 -13.61 17.24
C ILE A 78 3.28 -13.70 18.74
N SER A 79 4.22 -14.28 19.49
CA SER A 79 4.11 -14.38 20.95
C SER A 79 4.26 -13.02 21.60
N LYS A 80 3.61 -12.83 22.76
CA LYS A 80 3.83 -11.64 23.60
C LYS A 80 5.28 -11.53 24.11
N THR A 81 6.00 -12.65 24.14
CA THR A 81 7.41 -12.72 24.56
C THR A 81 8.39 -12.67 23.40
N ALA A 82 7.90 -12.46 22.16
CA ALA A 82 8.78 -12.33 21.00
C ALA A 82 9.66 -11.08 21.15
N THR A 83 10.92 -11.22 20.75
CA THR A 83 11.89 -10.12 20.71
C THR A 83 12.12 -9.64 19.29
N PRO A 84 12.54 -8.36 19.10
CA PRO A 84 12.88 -7.84 17.78
C PRO A 84 13.99 -8.67 17.12
N LYS A 85 13.78 -9.06 15.86
CA LYS A 85 14.71 -9.85 15.05
C LYS A 85 14.26 -9.90 13.59
N ASN A 86 15.11 -10.39 12.71
CA ASN A 86 14.67 -10.90 11.41
C ASN A 86 14.15 -12.34 11.58
N VAL A 87 12.98 -12.59 11.03
CA VAL A 87 12.33 -13.92 11.01
C VAL A 87 12.62 -14.56 9.66
N ASP A 88 13.37 -15.66 9.66
CA ASP A 88 13.68 -16.41 8.45
C ASP A 88 12.44 -17.18 7.96
N ILE A 89 12.06 -16.93 6.72
CA ILE A 89 11.02 -17.65 5.99
C ILE A 89 11.69 -18.44 4.87
N ASP A 90 11.80 -19.76 5.07
CA ASP A 90 12.40 -20.66 4.09
C ASP A 90 11.29 -21.25 3.19
N PHE A 91 11.45 -21.09 1.88
CA PHE A 91 10.53 -21.62 0.87
C PHE A 91 11.09 -22.89 0.25
N TYR A 92 10.35 -24.00 0.39
CA TYR A 92 10.75 -25.32 -0.05
C TYR A 92 10.05 -25.74 -1.33
N LYS A 93 10.73 -26.51 -2.17
CA LYS A 93 10.11 -27.38 -3.18
C LYS A 93 10.52 -28.82 -2.89
N GLY A 94 9.59 -29.60 -2.35
CA GLY A 94 9.90 -30.91 -1.74
C GLY A 94 10.84 -30.77 -0.54
N LYS A 95 12.03 -31.35 -0.60
CA LYS A 95 13.03 -31.30 0.50
C LYS A 95 14.08 -30.19 0.33
N LYS A 96 14.07 -29.46 -0.77
CA LYS A 96 15.10 -28.46 -1.07
C LYS A 96 14.59 -27.05 -0.82
N VAL A 97 15.36 -26.26 -0.08
CA VAL A 97 15.15 -24.79 0.02
C VAL A 97 15.44 -24.21 -1.35
N ARG A 98 14.49 -23.42 -1.85
CA ARG A 98 14.58 -22.71 -3.14
C ARG A 98 14.85 -21.24 -2.95
N MET A 99 14.30 -20.67 -1.87
CA MET A 99 14.36 -19.25 -1.61
C MET A 99 14.29 -19.02 -0.09
N LYS A 100 14.89 -17.92 0.36
CA LYS A 100 14.81 -17.43 1.73
C LYS A 100 14.39 -15.98 1.73
N HIS A 101 13.61 -15.59 2.72
CA HIS A 101 13.22 -14.21 2.96
C HIS A 101 13.39 -13.90 4.45
N GLU A 102 14.08 -12.82 4.76
CA GLU A 102 14.19 -12.30 6.12
C GLU A 102 13.10 -11.27 6.35
N TYR A 103 12.15 -11.57 7.23
CA TYR A 103 11.06 -10.67 7.56
C TYR A 103 11.35 -9.89 8.83
N PRO A 104 11.47 -8.54 8.77
CA PRO A 104 11.82 -7.72 9.92
C PRO A 104 10.69 -7.66 10.96
N LEU A 105 10.97 -8.09 12.18
CA LEU A 105 10.14 -7.91 13.35
C LEU A 105 10.82 -6.89 14.27
N LEU A 106 10.30 -5.67 14.30
CA LEU A 106 10.92 -4.48 14.89
C LEU A 106 10.52 -4.29 16.35
N ALA A 107 11.34 -3.55 17.11
CA ALA A 107 10.92 -3.01 18.39
C ALA A 107 9.87 -1.92 18.19
N ARG A 108 8.84 -1.89 19.06
CA ARG A 108 7.94 -0.72 19.13
C ARG A 108 8.69 0.47 19.71
N ASN A 109 8.45 1.63 19.14
CA ASN A 109 8.88 2.86 19.74
C ASN A 109 8.00 3.14 20.98
N GLU A 110 8.59 3.22 22.17
CA GLU A 110 7.85 3.48 23.42
C GLU A 110 7.15 4.84 23.40
N SER A 111 7.73 5.83 22.71
CA SER A 111 7.10 7.14 22.53
C SER A 111 5.81 7.08 21.70
N ALA A 112 5.60 6.02 20.90
CA ALA A 112 4.36 5.83 20.14
C ALA A 112 3.13 5.62 21.04
N SER A 113 3.30 5.19 22.29
CA SER A 113 2.21 5.10 23.28
C SER A 113 1.69 6.48 23.73
N ASN A 114 2.45 7.54 23.50
CA ASN A 114 2.14 8.91 23.87
C ASN A 114 1.59 9.76 22.70
N ILE A 115 1.34 9.14 21.53
CA ILE A 115 0.73 9.84 20.41
C ILE A 115 -0.68 10.30 20.82
N GLN A 116 -0.85 11.61 20.92
CA GLN A 116 -2.16 12.20 21.19
C GLN A 116 -2.95 12.26 19.89
N GLY A 117 -4.17 11.71 19.90
CA GLY A 117 -5.13 11.93 18.85
C GLY A 117 -5.52 13.42 18.77
N PHE A 118 -6.32 13.77 17.78
CA PHE A 118 -6.92 15.10 17.70
C PHE A 118 -8.17 15.19 18.57
N SER A 119 -8.54 16.41 18.93
CA SER A 119 -9.67 16.72 19.80
C SER A 119 -10.39 17.99 19.30
N PRO A 120 -11.53 18.40 19.90
CA PRO A 120 -12.19 19.67 19.55
C PRO A 120 -11.34 20.94 19.80
N LYS A 121 -10.17 20.82 20.40
CA LYS A 121 -9.22 21.93 20.57
C LYS A 121 -8.31 22.12 19.35
N ASP A 122 -8.28 21.13 18.45
CA ASP A 122 -7.41 21.16 17.28
C ASP A 122 -8.06 21.96 16.14
N VAL A 123 -7.24 22.75 15.47
CA VAL A 123 -7.58 23.47 14.25
C VAL A 123 -6.83 22.78 13.11
N MET A 124 -7.58 22.19 12.16
CA MET A 124 -7.02 21.38 11.08
C MET A 124 -6.87 22.19 9.81
N TYR A 125 -5.73 22.03 9.15
CA TYR A 125 -5.47 22.54 7.81
C TYR A 125 -5.40 21.38 6.81
N LEU A 126 -6.33 21.34 5.86
CA LEU A 126 -6.30 20.37 4.77
C LEU A 126 -5.31 20.83 3.71
N ILE A 127 -4.33 19.99 3.40
CA ILE A 127 -3.32 20.27 2.37
C ILE A 127 -3.36 19.17 1.31
N THR A 128 -3.51 19.55 0.05
CA THR A 128 -3.15 18.74 -1.11
C THR A 128 -1.66 18.97 -1.40
N PRO A 129 -0.75 18.03 -1.16
CA PRO A 129 0.70 18.28 -1.25
C PRO A 129 1.10 18.90 -2.58
N ASP A 130 0.64 18.34 -3.69
CA ASP A 130 0.92 18.83 -5.05
C ASP A 130 0.55 20.31 -5.27
N ARG A 131 -0.45 20.81 -4.53
CA ARG A 131 -1.01 22.18 -4.68
C ARG A 131 -0.45 23.17 -3.66
N PHE A 132 0.43 22.76 -2.77
CA PHE A 132 0.93 23.63 -1.72
C PHE A 132 2.20 24.37 -2.15
N VAL A 133 3.35 23.78 -1.96
CA VAL A 133 4.65 24.37 -2.31
C VAL A 133 5.57 23.29 -2.85
N ASN A 134 6.25 23.57 -3.97
CA ASN A 134 7.35 22.78 -4.48
C ASN A 134 8.61 23.11 -3.66
N GLY A 135 9.08 22.18 -2.85
CA GLY A 135 10.26 22.33 -1.99
C GLY A 135 11.49 21.58 -2.50
N ASP A 136 11.28 20.65 -3.45
CA ASP A 136 12.33 19.81 -4.03
C ASP A 136 12.05 19.55 -5.51
N THR A 137 12.63 20.36 -6.38
CA THR A 137 12.42 20.26 -7.84
C THR A 137 13.07 19.01 -8.48
N GLU A 138 13.91 18.27 -7.76
CA GLU A 138 14.52 17.05 -8.28
C GLU A 138 13.53 15.87 -8.33
N ASN A 139 12.44 15.95 -7.56
CA ASN A 139 11.40 14.92 -7.54
C ASN A 139 10.24 15.17 -8.53
N ASP A 140 10.22 16.29 -9.21
CA ASP A 140 9.12 16.74 -10.09
C ASP A 140 8.83 15.78 -11.25
N GLU A 141 9.90 15.33 -11.93
CA GLU A 141 9.81 14.50 -13.14
C GLU A 141 10.67 13.25 -13.04
N LEU A 142 10.13 12.21 -12.44
CA LEU A 142 10.79 10.90 -12.33
C LEU A 142 10.44 10.01 -13.53
N ILE A 143 11.46 9.32 -14.07
CA ILE A 143 11.28 8.39 -15.20
C ILE A 143 10.32 7.23 -14.83
N SER A 144 10.31 6.81 -13.57
CA SER A 144 9.46 5.75 -13.06
C SER A 144 7.98 6.13 -12.91
N MET A 145 7.66 7.43 -13.01
CA MET A 145 6.30 7.94 -12.82
C MET A 145 5.71 8.39 -14.14
N LYS A 146 4.44 8.03 -14.35
CA LYS A 146 3.75 8.22 -15.63
C LYS A 146 3.40 9.67 -15.91
N GLU A 147 2.65 10.30 -15.01
CA GLU A 147 2.21 11.68 -15.18
C GLU A 147 3.34 12.67 -14.88
N LYS A 148 3.52 13.62 -15.79
CA LYS A 148 4.50 14.71 -15.71
C LYS A 148 3.87 16.00 -15.19
N LEU A 149 4.68 17.03 -14.94
CA LEU A 149 4.17 18.36 -14.61
C LEU A 149 3.38 18.94 -15.77
N GLY A 150 2.37 19.71 -15.43
CA GLY A 150 1.53 20.45 -16.37
C GLY A 150 1.02 21.74 -15.76
N SER A 151 0.17 22.45 -16.49
CA SER A 151 -0.44 23.72 -16.06
C SER A 151 -1.96 23.70 -16.03
N GLY A 152 -2.57 22.56 -16.36
CA GLY A 152 -4.01 22.36 -16.31
C GLY A 152 -4.52 22.11 -14.89
N ASN A 153 -5.82 22.30 -14.69
CA ASN A 153 -6.45 22.12 -13.36
C ASN A 153 -6.29 20.72 -12.80
N PHE A 154 -6.16 19.71 -13.65
CA PHE A 154 -6.01 18.30 -13.27
C PHE A 154 -4.59 17.79 -13.38
N ASP A 155 -3.66 18.59 -13.90
CA ASP A 155 -2.26 18.23 -14.02
C ASP A 155 -1.54 18.34 -12.67
N ARG A 156 -0.37 17.73 -12.56
CA ARG A 156 0.52 17.90 -11.42
C ARG A 156 1.24 19.25 -11.47
N HIS A 157 1.40 19.90 -10.29
CA HIS A 157 2.05 21.20 -10.14
C HIS A 157 3.35 21.13 -9.32
N GLY A 158 3.73 19.96 -8.79
CA GLY A 158 5.04 19.73 -8.17
C GLY A 158 5.16 20.07 -6.69
N GLY A 159 4.08 20.46 -6.01
CA GLY A 159 4.13 20.60 -4.54
C GLY A 159 4.44 19.26 -3.87
N ASP A 160 5.16 19.29 -2.73
CA ASP A 160 5.72 18.10 -2.10
C ASP A 160 5.82 18.21 -0.55
N LEU A 161 6.29 17.14 0.10
CA LEU A 161 6.48 17.10 1.55
C LEU A 161 7.60 18.04 2.01
N GLN A 162 8.62 18.30 1.18
CA GLN A 162 9.67 19.24 1.52
C GLN A 162 9.14 20.67 1.56
N GLY A 163 8.25 21.04 0.63
CA GLY A 163 7.57 22.32 0.63
C GLY A 163 6.72 22.53 1.88
N ILE A 164 6.02 21.49 2.35
CA ILE A 164 5.27 21.54 3.61
C ILE A 164 6.23 21.73 4.80
N ILE A 165 7.32 20.95 4.86
CA ILE A 165 8.34 21.06 5.92
C ILE A 165 8.89 22.48 6.00
N ASN A 166 9.21 23.08 4.87
CA ASN A 166 9.77 24.44 4.80
C ASN A 166 8.80 25.52 5.30
N HIS A 167 7.49 25.22 5.34
CA HIS A 167 6.44 26.16 5.73
C HIS A 167 5.71 25.81 7.03
N LEU A 168 6.28 24.92 7.85
CA LEU A 168 5.68 24.54 9.14
C LEU A 168 5.55 25.74 10.09
N ASP A 169 6.49 26.70 10.06
CA ASP A 169 6.39 27.94 10.86
C ASP A 169 5.21 28.80 10.42
N TYR A 170 5.03 28.96 9.14
CA TYR A 170 3.88 29.68 8.56
C TYR A 170 2.56 29.06 9.02
N ILE A 171 2.46 27.71 8.94
CA ILE A 171 1.26 26.96 9.36
C ILE A 171 1.01 27.11 10.86
N HIS A 172 2.06 27.02 11.67
CA HIS A 172 2.00 27.21 13.11
C HIS A 172 1.53 28.64 13.48
N ASP A 173 2.10 29.67 12.86
CA ASP A 173 1.81 31.08 13.13
C ASP A 173 0.37 31.46 12.74
N LEU A 174 -0.23 30.73 11.79
CA LEU A 174 -1.67 30.83 11.48
C LEU A 174 -2.57 30.20 12.55
N GLY A 175 -2.00 29.47 13.55
CA GLY A 175 -2.73 28.85 14.64
C GLY A 175 -3.26 27.45 14.35
N PHE A 176 -2.81 26.79 13.29
CA PHE A 176 -3.16 25.40 13.02
C PHE A 176 -2.37 24.46 13.94
N THR A 177 -3.07 23.45 14.47
CA THR A 177 -2.52 22.43 15.36
C THR A 177 -2.51 21.03 14.75
N ALA A 178 -3.08 20.88 13.58
CA ALA A 178 -3.07 19.64 12.82
C ALA A 178 -3.06 19.92 11.30
N ILE A 179 -2.34 19.10 10.56
CA ILE A 179 -2.36 19.07 9.11
C ILE A 179 -3.00 17.75 8.68
N TRP A 180 -4.06 17.84 7.88
CA TRP A 180 -4.63 16.71 7.17
C TRP A 180 -4.11 16.74 5.74
N LEU A 181 -3.29 15.75 5.40
CA LEU A 181 -2.78 15.61 4.03
C LEU A 181 -3.77 14.83 3.20
N ASN A 182 -4.12 15.31 2.00
CA ASN A 182 -4.64 14.44 0.97
C ASN A 182 -3.68 13.26 0.78
N PRO A 183 -4.14 12.10 0.26
CA PRO A 183 -3.33 10.90 0.25
C PRO A 183 -1.95 11.13 -0.35
N ALA A 184 -0.92 10.85 0.44
CA ALA A 184 0.48 10.99 0.04
C ALA A 184 1.11 9.67 -0.43
N LEU A 185 0.33 8.57 -0.42
CA LEU A 185 0.75 7.28 -0.96
C LEU A 185 0.92 7.34 -2.47
N GLU A 186 1.75 6.45 -3.01
CA GLU A 186 2.03 6.39 -4.45
C GLU A 186 0.74 6.36 -5.28
N ASN A 187 0.67 7.24 -6.26
CA ASN A 187 -0.42 7.35 -7.22
C ASN A 187 0.16 7.45 -8.64
N ASN A 188 0.63 6.32 -9.18
CA ASN A 188 1.28 6.26 -10.48
C ASN A 188 0.27 6.07 -11.63
N MET A 189 -0.76 6.92 -11.64
CA MET A 189 -1.75 6.97 -12.71
C MET A 189 -1.24 7.81 -13.89
N GLU A 190 -1.84 7.64 -15.07
CA GLU A 190 -1.50 8.37 -16.29
C GLU A 190 -1.90 9.85 -16.20
N GLU A 191 -3.00 10.15 -15.49
CA GLU A 191 -3.60 11.47 -15.38
C GLU A 191 -4.15 11.72 -13.98
N ALA A 192 -4.25 12.99 -13.59
CA ALA A 192 -4.88 13.47 -12.37
C ALA A 192 -4.29 12.87 -11.07
N SER A 193 -3.04 12.41 -11.07
CA SER A 193 -2.43 11.79 -9.90
C SER A 193 -2.20 12.76 -8.73
N TYR A 194 -2.30 14.06 -8.97
CA TYR A 194 -2.09 15.13 -7.98
C TYR A 194 -2.96 14.99 -6.71
N HIS A 195 -4.15 14.41 -6.84
CA HIS A 195 -5.08 14.32 -5.72
C HIS A 195 -4.78 13.15 -4.75
N GLY A 196 -4.01 12.13 -5.17
CA GLY A 196 -3.59 11.02 -4.34
C GLY A 196 -4.62 9.88 -4.14
N TYR A 197 -5.88 10.03 -4.59
CA TYR A 197 -6.96 9.10 -4.28
C TYR A 197 -6.97 7.81 -5.12
N SER A 198 -6.11 7.67 -6.14
CA SER A 198 -5.95 6.44 -6.93
C SER A 198 -4.66 5.72 -6.53
N THR A 199 -4.59 5.25 -5.28
CA THR A 199 -3.40 4.62 -4.71
C THR A 199 -2.92 3.43 -5.55
N THR A 200 -1.63 3.42 -5.90
CA THR A 200 -0.98 2.32 -6.63
C THR A 200 0.01 1.51 -5.77
N ASP A 201 0.36 2.01 -4.58
CA ASP A 201 1.13 1.27 -3.58
C ASP A 201 0.77 1.78 -2.16
N TYR A 202 0.24 0.90 -1.29
CA TYR A 202 -0.21 1.26 0.05
C TYR A 202 0.91 1.40 1.09
N TYR A 203 2.13 0.96 0.77
CA TYR A 203 3.26 0.97 1.69
C TYR A 203 4.38 1.94 1.29
N LYS A 204 4.12 2.76 0.26
CA LYS A 204 5.10 3.67 -0.30
C LYS A 204 4.52 5.07 -0.47
N ILE A 205 5.23 6.06 0.04
CA ILE A 205 4.95 7.47 -0.28
C ILE A 205 5.24 7.71 -1.77
N ASP A 206 4.42 8.52 -2.43
CA ASP A 206 4.64 8.91 -3.82
C ASP A 206 6.03 9.54 -3.95
N PRO A 207 6.91 9.00 -4.81
CA PRO A 207 8.28 9.49 -4.89
C PRO A 207 8.38 10.94 -5.39
N ARG A 208 7.30 11.46 -6.02
CA ARG A 208 7.20 12.87 -6.40
C ARG A 208 6.84 13.79 -5.23
N TYR A 209 6.39 13.23 -4.11
CA TYR A 209 6.24 13.93 -2.83
C TYR A 209 7.44 13.73 -1.91
N GLY A 210 8.29 12.74 -2.19
CA GLY A 210 9.46 12.39 -1.40
C GLY A 210 9.56 10.88 -1.11
N SER A 211 9.75 10.50 0.14
CA SER A 211 9.93 9.10 0.55
C SER A 211 9.22 8.81 1.88
N ASN A 212 9.20 7.53 2.28
CA ASN A 212 8.74 7.14 3.61
C ASN A 212 9.55 7.82 4.72
N GLU A 213 10.85 8.04 4.51
CA GLU A 213 11.74 8.76 5.42
C GLU A 213 11.40 10.24 5.46
N LYS A 214 11.09 10.85 4.30
CA LYS A 214 10.66 12.25 4.22
C LYS A 214 9.33 12.47 4.95
N PHE A 215 8.40 11.53 4.86
CA PHE A 215 7.16 11.57 5.62
C PHE A 215 7.40 11.49 7.14
N ARG A 216 8.35 10.64 7.60
CA ARG A 216 8.77 10.61 9.00
C ARG A 216 9.44 11.92 9.44
N GLU A 217 10.26 12.52 8.57
CA GLU A 217 10.86 13.84 8.82
C GLU A 217 9.76 14.90 9.02
N LEU A 218 8.76 14.93 8.14
CA LEU A 218 7.61 15.84 8.28
C LEU A 218 6.90 15.63 9.61
N THR A 219 6.58 14.39 9.99
CA THR A 219 5.86 14.10 11.24
C THR A 219 6.66 14.53 12.48
N ASN A 220 7.98 14.32 12.46
CA ASN A 220 8.86 14.72 13.56
C ASN A 220 8.94 16.24 13.70
N LYS A 221 9.23 16.95 12.59
CA LYS A 221 9.36 18.40 12.58
C LYS A 221 8.03 19.13 12.90
N ALA A 222 6.91 18.58 12.42
CA ALA A 222 5.59 19.08 12.80
C ALA A 222 5.32 18.88 14.31
N GLY A 223 5.67 17.70 14.84
CA GLY A 223 5.53 17.39 16.26
C GLY A 223 6.35 18.31 17.16
N GLU A 224 7.57 18.71 16.77
CA GLU A 224 8.39 19.71 17.48
C GLU A 224 7.70 21.06 17.60
N LYS A 225 6.77 21.38 16.67
CA LYS A 225 5.97 22.61 16.69
C LYS A 225 4.56 22.40 17.27
N GLY A 226 4.27 21.21 17.81
CA GLY A 226 2.93 20.88 18.34
C GLY A 226 1.88 20.65 17.26
N ILE A 227 2.28 20.50 15.99
CA ILE A 227 1.39 20.20 14.86
C ILE A 227 1.29 18.70 14.67
N LYS A 228 0.07 18.17 14.64
CA LYS A 228 -0.24 16.77 14.36
C LYS A 228 -0.36 16.53 12.86
N ILE A 229 0.06 15.35 12.40
CA ILE A 229 -0.12 14.95 11.00
C ILE A 229 -1.20 13.87 10.92
N ILE A 230 -2.19 14.08 10.07
CA ILE A 230 -3.24 13.12 9.74
C ILE A 230 -2.96 12.63 8.32
N MET A 231 -2.69 11.33 8.20
CA MET A 231 -2.50 10.68 6.90
C MET A 231 -3.85 10.19 6.39
N ASP A 232 -4.24 10.66 5.20
CA ASP A 232 -5.42 10.13 4.51
C ASP A 232 -5.07 8.80 3.85
N VAL A 233 -5.89 7.77 4.09
CA VAL A 233 -5.75 6.43 3.51
C VAL A 233 -7.07 5.99 2.90
N ILE A 234 -7.00 5.32 1.76
CA ILE A 234 -8.16 4.93 0.96
C ILE A 234 -8.36 3.40 1.02
N PRO A 235 -9.12 2.88 1.99
CA PRO A 235 -9.38 1.43 2.06
C PRO A 235 -10.53 0.97 1.14
N ASN A 236 -11.22 1.90 0.46
CA ASN A 236 -12.38 1.58 -0.38
C ASN A 236 -11.97 1.03 -1.76
N HIS A 237 -11.00 1.64 -2.38
CA HIS A 237 -10.57 1.34 -3.75
C HIS A 237 -9.07 1.58 -3.91
N CYS A 238 -8.51 1.15 -5.02
CA CYS A 238 -7.16 1.53 -5.44
C CYS A 238 -7.19 2.14 -6.86
N GLY A 239 -6.05 2.55 -7.38
CA GLY A 239 -5.94 2.93 -8.79
C GLY A 239 -5.92 1.71 -9.71
N SER A 240 -6.40 1.84 -10.95
CA SER A 240 -6.34 0.76 -11.95
C SER A 240 -4.91 0.40 -12.38
N GLU A 241 -3.93 1.24 -12.05
CA GLU A 241 -2.51 0.94 -12.23
C GLU A 241 -1.88 0.24 -11.01
N HIS A 242 -2.67 -0.05 -9.99
CA HIS A 242 -2.22 -0.86 -8.86
C HIS A 242 -1.99 -2.30 -9.33
N TRP A 243 -0.89 -2.90 -8.90
CA TRP A 243 -0.55 -4.28 -9.26
C TRP A 243 -1.60 -5.32 -8.85
N PHE A 244 -2.43 -5.05 -7.83
CA PHE A 244 -3.62 -5.85 -7.53
C PHE A 244 -4.63 -5.93 -8.68
N PHE A 245 -4.76 -4.84 -9.45
CA PHE A 245 -5.69 -4.80 -10.56
C PHE A 245 -5.09 -5.38 -11.82
N ILE A 246 -3.78 -5.16 -12.04
CA ILE A 246 -3.05 -5.66 -13.21
C ILE A 246 -2.90 -7.19 -13.15
N ASP A 247 -2.59 -7.73 -11.96
CA ASP A 247 -2.42 -9.17 -11.71
C ASP A 247 -3.13 -9.56 -10.41
N PRO A 248 -4.49 -9.64 -10.39
CA PRO A 248 -5.26 -9.81 -9.17
C PRO A 248 -5.01 -11.16 -8.49
N PRO A 249 -5.04 -11.21 -7.14
CA PRO A 249 -4.85 -12.46 -6.39
C PRO A 249 -5.92 -13.51 -6.68
N MET A 250 -7.17 -13.07 -6.87
CA MET A 250 -8.32 -13.92 -7.14
C MET A 250 -9.48 -13.11 -7.73
N LYS A 251 -10.49 -13.80 -8.31
CA LYS A 251 -11.63 -13.18 -8.99
C LYS A 251 -12.51 -12.28 -8.13
N ASN A 252 -12.52 -12.48 -6.82
CA ASN A 252 -13.31 -11.66 -5.89
C ASN A 252 -12.45 -10.71 -5.06
N TRP A 253 -11.28 -10.31 -5.57
CA TRP A 253 -10.44 -9.29 -4.94
C TRP A 253 -11.08 -7.91 -5.03
N PHE A 254 -11.74 -7.65 -6.16
CA PHE A 254 -12.53 -6.45 -6.40
C PHE A 254 -14.01 -6.79 -6.55
N ASN A 255 -14.89 -5.87 -6.17
CA ASN A 255 -16.29 -5.92 -6.55
C ASN A 255 -16.42 -5.61 -8.05
N ASN A 256 -17.29 -6.33 -8.76
CA ASN A 256 -17.50 -6.19 -10.21
C ASN A 256 -16.21 -6.23 -11.06
N GLN A 257 -15.27 -7.11 -10.69
CA GLN A 257 -13.91 -7.16 -11.26
C GLN A 257 -13.87 -7.30 -12.79
N ASP A 258 -14.82 -8.04 -13.37
CA ASP A 258 -14.87 -8.29 -14.81
C ASP A 258 -15.71 -7.26 -15.59
N ASN A 259 -16.50 -6.43 -14.89
CA ASN A 259 -17.41 -5.47 -15.52
C ASN A 259 -17.52 -4.21 -14.67
N TYR A 260 -16.98 -3.11 -15.17
CA TYR A 260 -17.14 -1.82 -14.52
C TYR A 260 -18.61 -1.53 -14.22
N THR A 261 -18.90 -1.26 -12.97
CA THR A 261 -20.21 -0.83 -12.47
C THR A 261 -19.99 0.36 -11.54
N ASN A 262 -20.50 1.52 -11.91
CA ASN A 262 -20.34 2.72 -11.10
C ASN A 262 -21.14 2.64 -9.80
N THR A 263 -20.58 3.10 -8.69
CA THR A 263 -21.32 3.22 -7.43
C THR A 263 -22.36 4.35 -7.53
N THR A 264 -23.48 4.21 -6.83
CA THR A 264 -24.56 5.22 -6.91
C THR A 264 -24.31 6.46 -6.08
N HIS A 265 -23.41 6.43 -5.09
CA HIS A 265 -23.16 7.50 -4.11
C HIS A 265 -24.39 7.96 -3.29
N ILE A 266 -25.58 7.43 -3.58
CA ILE A 266 -26.83 7.79 -2.88
C ILE A 266 -26.96 6.90 -1.65
N ARG A 267 -26.24 7.26 -0.59
CA ARG A 267 -26.17 6.44 0.63
C ARG A 267 -27.42 6.56 1.50
N GLN A 268 -28.13 7.68 1.46
CA GLN A 268 -29.32 7.94 2.30
C GLN A 268 -30.42 6.91 2.05
N SER A 269 -30.68 6.58 0.80
CA SER A 269 -31.72 5.63 0.42
C SER A 269 -31.37 4.17 0.75
N ILE A 270 -30.09 3.79 0.75
CA ILE A 270 -29.63 2.44 1.11
C ILE A 270 -29.85 2.16 2.61
N GLN A 271 -29.66 3.18 3.45
CA GLN A 271 -29.78 3.07 4.91
C GLN A 271 -31.17 3.37 5.43
N ASP A 272 -32.04 4.01 4.63
CA ASP A 272 -33.39 4.34 5.01
C ASP A 272 -34.30 3.10 4.92
N ILE A 273 -34.81 2.65 6.07
CA ILE A 273 -35.72 1.50 6.15
C ILE A 273 -37.05 1.74 5.40
N HIS A 274 -37.41 2.98 5.16
CA HIS A 274 -38.63 3.40 4.44
C HIS A 274 -38.39 3.71 2.96
N ALA A 275 -37.12 3.62 2.49
CA ALA A 275 -36.81 3.83 1.09
C ALA A 275 -37.50 2.79 0.19
N SER A 276 -37.76 3.16 -1.06
CA SER A 276 -38.28 2.23 -2.06
C SER A 276 -37.35 1.05 -2.29
N GLU A 277 -37.87 -0.09 -2.73
CA GLU A 277 -37.03 -1.24 -3.10
C GLU A 277 -36.08 -0.92 -4.26
N PHE A 278 -36.44 0.04 -5.12
CA PHE A 278 -35.56 0.54 -6.17
C PHE A 278 -34.36 1.27 -5.57
N ASP A 279 -34.58 2.18 -4.62
CA ASP A 279 -33.50 2.92 -3.98
C ASP A 279 -32.60 2.04 -3.11
N LYS A 280 -33.19 1.04 -2.41
CA LYS A 280 -32.44 0.05 -1.62
C LYS A 280 -31.52 -0.85 -2.46
N ARG A 281 -31.79 -0.98 -3.76
CA ARG A 281 -30.95 -1.69 -4.72
C ARG A 281 -29.76 -0.86 -5.20
N GLY A 282 -29.57 0.35 -4.69
CA GLY A 282 -28.44 1.18 -5.01
C GLY A 282 -27.12 0.43 -4.78
N HIS A 283 -26.20 0.53 -5.72
CA HIS A 283 -24.92 -0.19 -5.68
C HIS A 283 -23.93 0.55 -4.76
N SER A 284 -23.71 -0.01 -3.57
CA SER A 284 -22.58 0.41 -2.72
C SER A 284 -21.27 -0.30 -3.07
N ASP A 285 -21.37 -1.42 -3.81
CA ASP A 285 -20.23 -2.27 -4.20
C ASP A 285 -19.75 -1.91 -5.63
N GLY A 286 -20.02 -0.69 -6.11
CA GLY A 286 -19.58 -0.19 -7.40
C GLY A 286 -18.29 0.61 -7.30
N TRP A 287 -17.60 0.74 -8.43
CA TRP A 287 -16.37 1.52 -8.52
C TRP A 287 -16.67 3.02 -8.46
N PHE A 288 -15.77 3.78 -7.87
CA PHE A 288 -15.91 5.24 -7.80
C PHE A 288 -15.92 5.87 -9.19
N VAL A 289 -14.93 5.53 -10.00
CA VAL A 289 -14.82 5.76 -11.45
C VAL A 289 -14.12 4.56 -12.08
N GLU A 290 -14.07 4.50 -13.41
CA GLU A 290 -13.47 3.39 -14.14
C GLU A 290 -12.00 3.11 -13.77
N THR A 291 -11.25 4.14 -13.39
CA THR A 291 -9.86 4.03 -12.98
C THR A 291 -9.66 3.81 -11.48
N MET A 292 -10.76 3.63 -10.71
CA MET A 292 -10.73 3.40 -9.25
C MET A 292 -11.54 2.15 -8.89
N PRO A 293 -11.00 0.94 -9.17
CA PRO A 293 -11.67 -0.33 -8.87
C PRO A 293 -11.91 -0.52 -7.37
N ASP A 294 -13.13 -0.93 -7.03
CA ASP A 294 -13.62 -1.07 -5.66
C ASP A 294 -13.11 -2.37 -5.04
N LEU A 295 -12.37 -2.26 -3.93
CA LEU A 295 -11.84 -3.41 -3.20
C LEU A 295 -12.95 -4.15 -2.45
N ASN A 296 -12.99 -5.46 -2.56
CA ASN A 296 -13.99 -6.28 -1.89
C ASN A 296 -13.64 -6.52 -0.41
N GLN A 297 -14.00 -5.60 0.49
CA GLN A 297 -13.76 -5.72 1.92
C GLN A 297 -14.52 -6.90 2.59
N LYS A 298 -15.49 -7.52 1.90
CA LYS A 298 -16.14 -8.76 2.35
C LYS A 298 -15.23 -9.98 2.19
N ASN A 299 -14.20 -9.89 1.34
CA ASN A 299 -13.17 -10.91 1.25
C ASN A 299 -12.23 -10.79 2.46
N PRO A 300 -12.09 -11.87 3.29
CA PRO A 300 -11.30 -11.79 4.51
C PRO A 300 -9.80 -11.57 4.29
N LEU A 301 -9.25 -11.88 3.11
CA LEU A 301 -7.84 -11.58 2.79
C LEU A 301 -7.67 -10.11 2.46
N VAL A 302 -8.62 -9.48 1.74
CA VAL A 302 -8.64 -8.04 1.45
C VAL A 302 -8.79 -7.25 2.75
N SER A 303 -9.80 -7.58 3.58
CA SER A 303 -10.02 -6.84 4.83
C SER A 303 -8.82 -6.90 5.78
N LYS A 304 -8.14 -8.05 5.87
CA LYS A 304 -6.91 -8.16 6.68
C LYS A 304 -5.70 -7.45 6.07
N TYR A 305 -5.68 -7.26 4.77
CA TYR A 305 -4.64 -6.48 4.11
C TYR A 305 -4.79 -4.98 4.40
N LEU A 306 -6.04 -4.50 4.50
CA LEU A 306 -6.37 -3.08 4.69
C LEU A 306 -6.33 -2.62 6.16
N ILE A 307 -6.31 -3.56 7.12
CA ILE A 307 -6.33 -3.30 8.57
C ILE A 307 -4.97 -3.62 9.20
#